data_c44e39b80b7df8b9be5e5e0db1517d87
#
_entry.id   c44e39b80b7df8b9be5e5e0db1517d87
#
_cell.length_a   1.000
_cell.length_b   1.000
_cell.length_c   1.000
_cell.angle_alpha   90.00
_cell.angle_beta   90.00
_cell.angle_gamma   90.00
#
_symmetry.space_group_name_H-M   'P 1'
#
loop_
_entity.id
_entity.type
_entity.pdbx_description
1 polymer ?
#
loop_
_entity_poly.entity_id
_entity_poly.type
_entity_poly.pdbx_seq_one_letter_code
_entity_poly.pdbx_strand_id
1 'polypeptide(L)'
;MNRAPLALVLPLVVACAARSAAPPSAAAGRDLRLPQERHLANVRQLTFGGENAEAYFSFDGRELIFQSTREGRACDQEYVMGADGSSPRLVSTGKGRVTCGYFFPGGDRILYASTHETSPGCPPPPDMSHGYAWALYDYQLYVARADGSDLHPLAQAPGYNAEATISVDGWIVFTSTRDGDLDLYKMRLDGSGLVRLTDTPGYDGGAFFSADGKRIVYRASRPKDAQELAQYRALLAQKLVRPTQLEIWVMDADGKNQRQVTHLGAASFAPFFHPDGRRIIFASNVGDPKGRNFDLYLVNDDGSGLERITYNETFDGFPMFSPDGKKLVFASNRNGSRPGETNVFIADWVE
;
A
#
# COMPACT_ATOMS: atom_id res chain seq x y z
N MET A 1 -38.67 -2.33 -76.94
CA MET A 1 -38.88 -2.30 -75.43
C MET A 1 -37.68 -2.99 -74.82
N ASN A 2 -36.62 -2.21 -74.56
CA ASN A 2 -35.36 -2.73 -73.99
C ASN A 2 -35.37 -2.49 -72.49
N ARG A 3 -35.27 -3.54 -71.71
CA ARG A 3 -35.04 -3.49 -70.23
C ARG A 3 -33.55 -3.61 -70.02
N ALA A 4 -32.93 -2.59 -69.40
CA ALA A 4 -31.56 -2.62 -68.87
C ALA A 4 -31.50 -3.32 -67.54
N PRO A 5 -30.42 -4.07 -67.18
CA PRO A 5 -30.28 -4.68 -65.90
C PRO A 5 -29.72 -3.69 -64.81
N LEU A 6 -30.33 -3.71 -63.69
CA LEU A 6 -29.94 -2.94 -62.47
C LEU A 6 -28.70 -3.61 -61.81
N ALA A 7 -27.57 -2.92 -61.78
CA ALA A 7 -26.36 -3.39 -61.12
C ALA A 7 -26.45 -3.03 -59.63
N LEU A 8 -26.42 -4.03 -58.78
CA LEU A 8 -26.39 -3.95 -57.33
C LEU A 8 -24.95 -3.69 -56.88
N VAL A 9 -24.64 -2.48 -56.37
CA VAL A 9 -23.35 -2.15 -55.81
C VAL A 9 -23.44 -2.43 -54.30
N LEU A 10 -22.74 -3.44 -53.82
CA LEU A 10 -22.55 -3.72 -52.38
C LEU A 10 -21.42 -2.82 -51.88
N PRO A 11 -21.57 -2.08 -50.74
CA PRO A 11 -20.46 -1.38 -50.16
C PRO A 11 -19.58 -2.37 -49.34
N LEU A 12 -18.30 -2.38 -49.68
CA LEU A 12 -17.26 -3.10 -48.94
C LEU A 12 -17.01 -2.31 -47.63
N VAL A 13 -17.48 -2.82 -46.48
CA VAL A 13 -17.13 -2.28 -45.19
C VAL A 13 -15.76 -2.86 -44.79
N VAL A 14 -14.71 -2.03 -44.94
CA VAL A 14 -13.38 -2.35 -44.41
C VAL A 14 -13.40 -2.08 -42.89
N ALA A 15 -13.52 -3.14 -42.09
CA ALA A 15 -13.36 -3.06 -40.66
C ALA A 15 -11.86 -2.85 -40.33
N CYS A 16 -11.47 -1.64 -39.98
CA CYS A 16 -10.18 -1.37 -39.36
C CYS A 16 -10.21 -1.98 -37.96
N ALA A 17 -9.67 -3.17 -37.80
CA ALA A 17 -9.35 -3.74 -36.50
C ALA A 17 -8.20 -2.92 -35.88
N ALA A 18 -8.51 -2.06 -34.92
CA ALA A 18 -7.50 -1.44 -34.05
C ALA A 18 -6.77 -2.56 -33.30
N ARG A 19 -5.55 -2.85 -33.73
CA ARG A 19 -4.65 -3.69 -32.91
C ARG A 19 -4.34 -2.95 -31.62
N SER A 20 -4.93 -3.38 -30.52
CA SER A 20 -4.48 -3.03 -29.19
C SER A 20 -3.00 -3.44 -29.09
N ALA A 21 -2.11 -2.46 -28.96
CA ALA A 21 -0.71 -2.74 -28.70
C ALA A 21 -0.64 -3.44 -27.34
N ALA A 22 -0.09 -4.64 -27.31
CA ALA A 22 0.24 -5.31 -26.07
C ALA A 22 1.18 -4.38 -25.26
N PRO A 23 1.01 -4.28 -23.93
CA PRO A 23 1.94 -3.52 -23.12
C PRO A 23 3.36 -4.07 -23.35
N PRO A 24 4.39 -3.19 -23.31
CA PRO A 24 5.76 -3.63 -23.52
C PRO A 24 6.07 -4.72 -22.46
N SER A 25 6.45 -5.90 -22.94
CA SER A 25 7.05 -6.94 -22.12
C SER A 25 8.17 -6.31 -21.30
N ALA A 26 8.33 -6.70 -20.03
CA ALA A 26 9.46 -6.32 -19.19
C ALA A 26 10.75 -6.79 -19.90
N ALA A 27 11.23 -6.00 -20.86
CA ALA A 27 12.51 -6.17 -21.49
C ALA A 27 13.57 -6.15 -20.37
N ALA A 28 14.62 -6.93 -20.49
CA ALA A 28 15.83 -6.84 -19.68
C ALA A 28 16.30 -5.37 -19.70
N GLY A 29 15.71 -4.56 -18.84
CA GLY A 29 15.71 -3.12 -18.91
C GLY A 29 16.92 -2.57 -18.16
N ARG A 30 17.34 -1.39 -18.55
CA ARG A 30 18.33 -0.56 -17.89
C ARG A 30 18.10 -0.61 -16.38
N ASP A 31 19.16 -0.82 -15.59
CA ASP A 31 19.15 -0.61 -14.14
C ASP A 31 18.78 0.84 -13.84
N LEU A 32 17.66 1.04 -13.12
CA LEU A 32 17.12 2.35 -12.77
C LEU A 32 17.62 2.84 -11.40
N ARG A 33 18.65 2.19 -10.86
CA ARG A 33 19.33 2.59 -9.63
C ARG A 33 20.02 3.94 -9.80
N LEU A 34 19.91 4.80 -8.78
CA LEU A 34 20.71 6.02 -8.69
C LEU A 34 22.09 5.72 -8.09
N PRO A 35 23.14 6.53 -8.41
CA PRO A 35 24.51 6.24 -7.97
C PRO A 35 24.69 6.14 -6.44
N GLN A 36 23.88 6.87 -5.67
CA GLN A 36 23.95 6.91 -4.20
C GLN A 36 23.27 5.70 -3.53
N GLU A 37 22.44 4.94 -4.26
CA GLU A 37 21.61 3.84 -3.75
C GLU A 37 22.44 2.55 -3.60
N ARG A 38 23.40 2.56 -2.68
CA ARG A 38 24.40 1.49 -2.53
C ARG A 38 23.81 0.13 -2.12
N HIS A 39 22.65 0.13 -1.44
CA HIS A 39 21.95 -1.08 -1.02
C HIS A 39 21.03 -1.67 -2.09
N LEU A 40 20.92 -1.03 -3.24
CA LEU A 40 20.08 -1.48 -4.34
C LEU A 40 20.93 -1.90 -5.54
N ALA A 41 20.53 -2.98 -6.21
CA ALA A 41 21.06 -3.40 -7.51
C ALA A 41 19.90 -3.85 -8.41
N ASN A 42 20.12 -3.80 -9.72
CA ASN A 42 19.13 -4.28 -10.71
C ASN A 42 17.73 -3.68 -10.51
N VAL A 43 17.65 -2.40 -10.22
CA VAL A 43 16.35 -1.71 -10.01
C VAL A 43 15.53 -1.74 -11.30
N ARG A 44 14.37 -2.38 -11.25
CA ARG A 44 13.46 -2.56 -12.39
C ARG A 44 12.07 -2.06 -12.06
N GLN A 45 11.41 -1.46 -13.04
CA GLN A 45 10.01 -1.05 -12.98
C GLN A 45 9.12 -2.24 -13.37
N LEU A 46 8.09 -2.52 -12.55
CA LEU A 46 7.15 -3.63 -12.76
C LEU A 46 5.80 -3.18 -13.29
N THR A 47 5.38 -1.94 -13.02
CA THR A 47 4.12 -1.37 -13.50
C THR A 47 4.36 -0.11 -14.32
N PHE A 48 3.42 0.24 -15.21
CA PHE A 48 3.56 1.35 -16.14
C PHE A 48 2.23 2.09 -16.25
N GLY A 49 2.25 3.41 -15.99
CA GLY A 49 1.08 4.28 -16.06
C GLY A 49 0.12 4.13 -14.88
N GLY A 50 -0.62 5.21 -14.58
CA GLY A 50 -1.54 5.28 -13.45
C GLY A 50 -0.84 5.53 -12.10
N GLU A 51 -1.56 5.25 -11.05
CA GLU A 51 -1.04 5.26 -9.68
C GLU A 51 -1.00 3.80 -9.20
N ASN A 52 0.19 3.31 -8.87
CA ASN A 52 0.43 1.94 -8.41
C ASN A 52 1.26 2.01 -7.14
N ALA A 53 0.76 1.46 -6.05
CA ALA A 53 1.39 1.54 -4.75
C ALA A 53 1.09 0.31 -3.88
N GLU A 54 1.69 0.28 -2.69
CA GLU A 54 1.44 -0.74 -1.66
C GLU A 54 1.59 -2.17 -2.20
N ALA A 55 2.71 -2.43 -2.89
CA ALA A 55 3.00 -3.75 -3.41
C ALA A 55 3.65 -4.62 -2.33
N TYR A 56 3.02 -5.74 -1.99
CA TYR A 56 3.44 -6.64 -0.92
C TYR A 56 3.63 -8.06 -1.44
N PHE A 57 4.72 -8.71 -1.02
CA PHE A 57 5.02 -10.09 -1.41
C PHE A 57 4.05 -11.09 -0.79
N SER A 58 3.76 -12.15 -1.54
CA SER A 58 3.26 -13.40 -0.97
C SER A 58 4.29 -14.03 -0.04
N PHE A 59 3.86 -14.87 0.91
CA PHE A 59 4.74 -15.50 1.88
C PHE A 59 5.82 -16.42 1.27
N ASP A 60 5.59 -16.90 0.04
CA ASP A 60 6.59 -17.65 -0.73
C ASP A 60 7.44 -16.78 -1.67
N GLY A 61 7.17 -15.46 -1.70
CA GLY A 61 7.90 -14.47 -2.50
C GLY A 61 7.68 -14.53 -4.01
N ARG A 62 6.68 -15.29 -4.49
CA ARG A 62 6.46 -15.51 -5.93
C ARG A 62 5.52 -14.50 -6.56
N GLU A 63 4.60 -13.92 -5.79
CA GLU A 63 3.61 -12.96 -6.25
C GLU A 63 3.69 -11.67 -5.45
N LEU A 64 3.14 -10.60 -6.04
CA LEU A 64 2.91 -9.30 -5.42
C LEU A 64 1.41 -8.99 -5.51
N ILE A 65 0.82 -8.54 -4.40
CA ILE A 65 -0.48 -7.88 -4.38
C ILE A 65 -0.23 -6.37 -4.31
N PHE A 66 -0.99 -5.56 -5.07
CA PHE A 66 -0.79 -4.12 -5.11
C PHE A 66 -2.07 -3.38 -5.50
N GLN A 67 -2.23 -2.15 -5.03
CA GLN A 67 -3.32 -1.28 -5.44
C GLN A 67 -2.96 -0.47 -6.68
N SER A 68 -3.95 -0.24 -7.55
CA SER A 68 -3.73 0.46 -8.82
C SER A 68 -4.99 1.12 -9.37
N THR A 69 -4.81 2.31 -10.01
CA THR A 69 -5.83 2.99 -10.84
C THR A 69 -5.74 2.64 -12.33
N ARG A 70 -5.06 1.55 -12.68
CA ARG A 70 -4.91 1.12 -14.09
C ARG A 70 -6.25 0.86 -14.79
N GLU A 71 -6.21 0.72 -16.11
CA GLU A 71 -7.38 0.45 -16.96
C GLU A 71 -8.46 1.55 -16.89
N GLY A 72 -8.04 2.81 -16.60
CA GLY A 72 -8.95 3.95 -16.55
C GLY A 72 -9.88 3.98 -15.36
N ARG A 73 -9.55 3.25 -14.29
CA ARG A 73 -10.34 3.25 -13.05
C ARG A 73 -10.22 4.57 -12.31
N ALA A 74 -11.34 5.02 -11.76
CA ALA A 74 -11.40 6.26 -10.99
C ALA A 74 -10.85 6.11 -9.56
N CYS A 75 -10.84 4.89 -9.02
CA CYS A 75 -10.33 4.52 -7.70
C CYS A 75 -9.36 3.36 -7.79
N ASP A 76 -8.53 3.26 -6.76
CA ASP A 76 -7.65 2.11 -6.55
C ASP A 76 -8.46 0.82 -6.46
N GLN A 77 -7.93 -0.22 -7.07
CA GLN A 77 -8.37 -1.60 -6.98
C GLN A 77 -7.17 -2.50 -6.71
N GLU A 78 -7.41 -3.67 -6.10
CA GLU A 78 -6.36 -4.64 -5.85
C GLU A 78 -6.10 -5.52 -7.07
N TYR A 79 -4.83 -5.69 -7.35
CA TYR A 79 -4.29 -6.56 -8.40
C TYR A 79 -3.26 -7.50 -7.81
N VAL A 80 -3.11 -8.66 -8.42
CA VAL A 80 -2.01 -9.59 -8.15
C VAL A 80 -1.21 -9.80 -9.43
N MET A 81 0.11 -9.87 -9.31
CA MET A 81 1.04 -10.16 -10.41
C MET A 81 2.18 -11.05 -9.93
N GLY A 82 2.89 -11.69 -10.84
CA GLY A 82 4.16 -12.34 -10.52
C GLY A 82 5.17 -11.34 -9.94
N ALA A 83 6.07 -11.77 -9.07
CA ALA A 83 7.12 -10.92 -8.49
C ALA A 83 8.11 -10.37 -9.54
N ASP A 84 8.07 -10.87 -10.77
CA ASP A 84 8.78 -10.35 -11.92
C ASP A 84 7.98 -9.29 -12.72
N GLY A 85 6.76 -8.96 -12.29
CA GLY A 85 5.82 -8.06 -12.96
C GLY A 85 4.91 -8.74 -13.99
N SER A 86 4.99 -10.05 -14.16
CA SER A 86 4.20 -10.80 -15.14
C SER A 86 2.74 -10.97 -14.74
N SER A 87 1.87 -11.08 -15.75
CA SER A 87 0.46 -11.51 -15.61
C SER A 87 -0.35 -10.76 -14.54
N PRO A 88 -0.38 -9.42 -14.54
CA PRO A 88 -1.21 -8.66 -13.60
C PRO A 88 -2.69 -8.97 -13.82
N ARG A 89 -3.43 -9.26 -12.74
CA ARG A 89 -4.86 -9.56 -12.76
C ARG A 89 -5.60 -8.82 -11.66
N LEU A 90 -6.79 -8.33 -11.95
CA LEU A 90 -7.71 -7.75 -10.96
C LEU A 90 -8.20 -8.83 -10.02
N VAL A 91 -8.16 -8.58 -8.71
CA VAL A 91 -8.63 -9.52 -7.66
C VAL A 91 -9.67 -8.89 -6.73
N SER A 92 -9.91 -7.59 -6.82
CA SER A 92 -11.02 -6.91 -6.14
C SER A 92 -12.26 -6.78 -7.04
N THR A 93 -13.35 -6.25 -6.49
CA THR A 93 -14.66 -6.21 -7.18
C THR A 93 -14.72 -5.27 -8.39
N GLY A 94 -13.76 -4.37 -8.54
CA GLY A 94 -13.84 -3.27 -9.51
C GLY A 94 -14.78 -2.14 -9.10
N LYS A 95 -15.37 -2.20 -7.90
CA LYS A 95 -16.30 -1.20 -7.34
C LYS A 95 -15.74 -0.59 -6.07
N GLY A 96 -16.18 0.65 -5.75
CA GLY A 96 -15.72 1.40 -4.59
C GLY A 96 -14.23 1.72 -4.68
N ARG A 97 -13.64 2.09 -3.57
CA ARG A 97 -12.20 2.25 -3.37
C ARG A 97 -11.65 1.06 -2.58
N VAL A 98 -10.49 0.59 -2.97
CA VAL A 98 -9.81 -0.55 -2.32
C VAL A 98 -8.42 -0.11 -1.87
N THR A 99 -7.89 -0.70 -0.81
CA THR A 99 -6.54 -0.41 -0.31
C THR A 99 -5.98 -1.58 0.51
N CYS A 100 -4.65 -1.61 0.66
CA CYS A 100 -3.92 -2.46 1.61
C CYS A 100 -4.24 -3.95 1.45
N GLY A 101 -4.03 -4.49 0.26
CA GLY A 101 -4.14 -5.92 0.01
C GLY A 101 -3.01 -6.71 0.66
N TYR A 102 -3.29 -7.92 1.17
CA TYR A 102 -2.27 -8.80 1.75
C TYR A 102 -2.59 -10.27 1.50
N PHE A 103 -1.54 -11.11 1.37
CA PHE A 103 -1.73 -12.55 1.20
C PHE A 103 -1.90 -13.27 2.54
N PHE A 104 -2.69 -14.35 2.53
CA PHE A 104 -2.67 -15.35 3.60
C PHE A 104 -1.40 -16.22 3.52
N PRO A 105 -0.94 -16.79 4.66
CA PRO A 105 0.30 -17.60 4.66
C PRO A 105 0.30 -18.79 3.69
N GLY A 106 -0.88 -19.36 3.39
CA GLY A 106 -1.02 -20.43 2.40
C GLY A 106 -0.98 -19.98 0.94
N GLY A 107 -1.06 -18.67 0.66
CA GLY A 107 -1.08 -18.13 -0.70
C GLY A 107 -2.39 -18.34 -1.48
N ASP A 108 -3.35 -19.08 -0.92
CA ASP A 108 -4.64 -19.41 -1.55
C ASP A 108 -5.71 -18.32 -1.36
N ARG A 109 -5.50 -17.41 -0.42
CA ARG A 109 -6.40 -16.31 -0.09
C ARG A 109 -5.68 -14.98 0.02
N ILE A 110 -6.48 -13.92 -0.12
CA ILE A 110 -6.08 -12.52 0.07
C ILE A 110 -7.05 -11.82 1.01
N LEU A 111 -6.55 -10.79 1.67
CA LEU A 111 -7.28 -9.84 2.48
C LEU A 111 -7.11 -8.46 1.86
N TYR A 112 -8.16 -7.64 1.84
CA TYR A 112 -8.06 -6.22 1.47
C TYR A 112 -9.18 -5.39 2.12
N ALA A 113 -8.95 -4.09 2.22
CA ALA A 113 -9.96 -3.15 2.67
C ALA A 113 -10.71 -2.53 1.49
N SER A 114 -12.05 -2.43 1.57
CA SER A 114 -12.88 -1.92 0.49
C SER A 114 -14.09 -1.17 0.98
N THR A 115 -14.53 -0.17 0.18
CA THR A 115 -15.78 0.57 0.40
C THR A 115 -16.93 0.07 -0.48
N HIS A 116 -16.77 -1.01 -1.25
CA HIS A 116 -17.70 -1.38 -2.32
C HIS A 116 -19.15 -1.63 -1.88
N GLU A 117 -19.38 -2.04 -0.62
CA GLU A 117 -20.73 -2.20 -0.06
C GLU A 117 -21.30 -0.89 0.47
N THR A 118 -20.45 -0.02 1.06
CA THR A 118 -20.89 1.28 1.64
C THR A 118 -20.92 2.39 0.60
N SER A 119 -20.03 2.34 -0.39
CA SER A 119 -19.92 3.30 -1.50
C SER A 119 -19.45 2.58 -2.76
N PRO A 120 -20.34 2.00 -3.58
CA PRO A 120 -19.98 1.24 -4.77
C PRO A 120 -19.36 2.11 -5.88
N GLY A 121 -19.61 3.42 -5.87
CA GLY A 121 -18.87 4.39 -6.68
C GLY A 121 -17.54 4.78 -6.05
N CYS A 122 -16.70 5.50 -6.81
CA CYS A 122 -15.48 6.10 -6.25
C CYS A 122 -15.86 7.24 -5.29
N PRO A 123 -15.55 7.16 -3.98
CA PRO A 123 -15.82 8.25 -3.07
C PRO A 123 -15.01 9.51 -3.49
N PRO A 124 -15.57 10.71 -3.32
CA PRO A 124 -14.87 11.94 -3.67
C PRO A 124 -13.60 12.11 -2.82
N PRO A 125 -12.56 12.77 -3.38
CA PRO A 125 -11.39 13.14 -2.59
C PRO A 125 -11.81 14.08 -1.44
N PRO A 126 -11.07 14.10 -0.31
CA PRO A 126 -11.35 15.00 0.79
C PRO A 126 -11.10 16.46 0.38
N ASP A 127 -11.73 17.40 1.10
CA ASP A 127 -11.43 18.82 0.98
C ASP A 127 -10.00 19.11 1.50
N MET A 128 -9.13 19.54 0.60
CA MET A 128 -7.74 19.90 0.90
C MET A 128 -7.54 21.41 1.11
N SER A 129 -8.59 22.22 1.20
CA SER A 129 -8.50 23.68 1.39
C SER A 129 -7.75 24.08 2.66
N HIS A 130 -7.75 23.21 3.67
CA HIS A 130 -7.07 23.40 4.96
C HIS A 130 -5.74 22.63 5.07
N GLY A 131 -5.17 22.18 3.96
CA GLY A 131 -3.92 21.43 3.88
C GLY A 131 -4.13 19.94 3.64
N TYR A 132 -3.02 19.23 3.43
CA TYR A 132 -3.03 17.81 3.11
C TYR A 132 -3.52 16.98 4.31
N ALA A 133 -4.47 16.09 4.05
CA ALA A 133 -4.99 15.13 5.01
C ALA A 133 -5.38 13.81 4.31
N TRP A 134 -5.30 12.70 5.03
CA TRP A 134 -5.82 11.42 4.57
C TRP A 134 -7.29 11.31 4.94
N ALA A 135 -8.12 10.85 3.99
CA ALA A 135 -9.52 10.55 4.23
C ALA A 135 -9.66 9.15 4.84
N LEU A 136 -10.45 9.07 5.89
CA LEU A 136 -10.83 7.83 6.56
C LEU A 136 -12.17 7.37 6.01
N TYR A 137 -12.16 6.78 4.82
CA TYR A 137 -13.37 6.23 4.21
C TYR A 137 -13.91 5.06 5.04
N ASP A 138 -15.21 4.77 4.90
CA ASP A 138 -15.84 3.64 5.62
C ASP A 138 -15.42 2.30 4.99
N TYR A 139 -14.13 2.00 5.06
CA TYR A 139 -13.57 0.73 4.63
C TYR A 139 -14.01 -0.41 5.55
N GLN A 140 -14.23 -1.55 4.94
CA GLN A 140 -14.41 -2.82 5.63
C GLN A 140 -13.40 -3.85 5.10
N LEU A 141 -13.04 -4.80 5.95
CA LEU A 141 -12.12 -5.87 5.59
C LEU A 141 -12.87 -7.02 4.91
N TYR A 142 -12.29 -7.51 3.82
CA TYR A 142 -12.82 -8.62 3.03
C TYR A 142 -11.73 -9.66 2.76
N VAL A 143 -12.15 -10.92 2.76
CA VAL A 143 -11.32 -12.05 2.36
C VAL A 143 -11.85 -12.61 1.05
N ALA A 144 -10.95 -12.95 0.14
CA ALA A 144 -11.25 -13.62 -1.11
C ALA A 144 -10.23 -14.74 -1.38
N ARG A 145 -10.50 -15.60 -2.35
CA ARG A 145 -9.45 -16.44 -2.94
C ARG A 145 -8.44 -15.57 -3.67
N ALA A 146 -7.22 -16.06 -3.87
CA ALA A 146 -6.15 -15.32 -4.56
C ALA A 146 -6.50 -14.93 -6.01
N ASP A 147 -7.53 -15.55 -6.61
CA ASP A 147 -8.07 -15.17 -7.92
C ASP A 147 -9.21 -14.13 -7.85
N GLY A 148 -9.56 -13.66 -6.64
CA GLY A 148 -10.63 -12.70 -6.38
C GLY A 148 -12.02 -13.32 -6.20
N SER A 149 -12.18 -14.64 -6.36
CA SER A 149 -13.44 -15.34 -6.13
C SER A 149 -13.72 -15.57 -4.64
N ASP A 150 -14.94 -16.02 -4.31
CA ASP A 150 -15.34 -16.36 -2.93
C ASP A 150 -15.16 -15.20 -1.92
N LEU A 151 -15.52 -13.99 -2.37
CA LEU A 151 -15.41 -12.78 -1.55
C LEU A 151 -16.43 -12.78 -0.41
N HIS A 152 -15.96 -12.53 0.80
CA HIS A 152 -16.82 -12.39 1.97
C HIS A 152 -16.23 -11.38 2.98
N PRO A 153 -17.11 -10.71 3.77
CA PRO A 153 -16.65 -9.74 4.78
C PRO A 153 -15.98 -10.43 5.96
N LEU A 154 -15.03 -9.73 6.59
CA LEU A 154 -14.32 -10.14 7.78
C LEU A 154 -14.42 -9.06 8.87
N ALA A 155 -15.05 -9.38 10.02
CA ALA A 155 -15.10 -8.54 11.23
C ALA A 155 -15.53 -7.07 10.98
N GLN A 156 -16.66 -6.87 10.32
CA GLN A 156 -17.20 -5.53 10.03
C GLN A 156 -17.48 -4.71 11.30
N ALA A 157 -17.19 -3.40 11.21
CA ALA A 157 -17.52 -2.41 12.22
C ALA A 157 -17.74 -1.03 11.56
N PRO A 158 -18.55 -0.13 12.15
CA PRO A 158 -18.69 1.24 11.63
C PRO A 158 -17.35 1.98 11.53
N GLY A 159 -17.21 2.83 10.50
CA GLY A 159 -16.05 3.69 10.31
C GLY A 159 -14.92 3.05 9.51
N TYR A 160 -13.72 3.55 9.75
CA TYR A 160 -12.49 3.11 9.06
C TYR A 160 -12.00 1.79 9.63
N ASN A 161 -11.86 0.77 8.78
CA ASN A 161 -11.25 -0.51 9.10
C ASN A 161 -10.36 -0.92 7.92
N ALA A 162 -9.06 -0.68 8.01
CA ALA A 162 -8.12 -0.87 6.91
C ALA A 162 -6.69 -1.17 7.38
N GLU A 163 -5.74 -1.13 6.46
CA GLU A 163 -4.30 -1.31 6.72
C GLU A 163 -4.00 -2.67 7.38
N ALA A 164 -4.71 -3.70 6.92
CA ALA A 164 -4.62 -5.03 7.52
C ALA A 164 -3.45 -5.82 6.94
N THR A 165 -2.63 -6.39 7.82
CA THR A 165 -1.54 -7.32 7.47
C THR A 165 -1.64 -8.60 8.30
N ILE A 166 -0.96 -9.65 7.84
CA ILE A 166 -1.10 -11.00 8.41
C ILE A 166 0.26 -11.53 8.86
N SER A 167 0.31 -12.12 10.04
CA SER A 167 1.49 -12.80 10.54
C SER A 167 1.62 -14.24 10.02
N VAL A 168 2.82 -14.79 10.09
CA VAL A 168 3.11 -16.18 9.70
C VAL A 168 2.32 -17.21 10.52
N ASP A 169 1.95 -16.89 11.76
CA ASP A 169 1.21 -17.76 12.69
C ASP A 169 -0.30 -17.48 12.71
N GLY A 170 -0.82 -16.72 11.74
CA GLY A 170 -2.25 -16.59 11.49
C GLY A 170 -2.97 -15.55 12.36
N TRP A 171 -2.34 -14.42 12.64
CA TRP A 171 -2.96 -13.24 13.19
C TRP A 171 -3.06 -12.13 12.13
N ILE A 172 -4.15 -11.39 12.16
CA ILE A 172 -4.35 -10.15 11.42
C ILE A 172 -4.15 -9.00 12.38
N VAL A 173 -3.33 -7.99 12.02
CA VAL A 173 -3.30 -6.67 12.65
C VAL A 173 -3.89 -5.65 11.68
N PHE A 174 -4.67 -4.69 12.17
CA PHE A 174 -5.32 -3.68 11.33
C PHE A 174 -5.62 -2.41 12.12
N THR A 175 -5.85 -1.30 11.40
CA THR A 175 -6.24 0.00 11.96
C THR A 175 -7.76 0.14 11.95
N SER A 176 -8.35 0.63 13.05
CA SER A 176 -9.80 0.84 13.15
C SER A 176 -10.15 2.04 14.01
N THR A 177 -11.25 2.71 13.63
CA THR A 177 -11.86 3.81 14.42
C THR A 177 -13.02 3.35 15.30
N ARG A 178 -13.21 2.04 15.51
CA ARG A 178 -14.38 1.45 16.21
C ARG A 178 -14.61 1.96 17.64
N ASP A 179 -13.55 2.33 18.34
CA ASP A 179 -13.60 2.84 19.71
C ASP A 179 -13.38 4.36 19.80
N GLY A 180 -13.52 5.06 18.64
CA GLY A 180 -13.52 6.54 18.57
C GLY A 180 -12.16 7.17 18.35
N ASP A 181 -11.08 6.39 18.22
CA ASP A 181 -9.74 6.84 17.83
C ASP A 181 -9.17 5.92 16.74
N LEU A 182 -8.06 6.30 16.13
CA LEU A 182 -7.32 5.46 15.19
C LEU A 182 -6.36 4.56 15.94
N ASP A 183 -6.81 3.35 16.22
CA ASP A 183 -6.06 2.35 17.00
C ASP A 183 -5.77 1.08 16.22
N LEU A 184 -4.76 0.35 16.69
CA LEU A 184 -4.43 -0.97 16.20
C LEU A 184 -5.23 -2.05 16.94
N TYR A 185 -5.75 -2.97 16.16
CA TYR A 185 -6.45 -4.17 16.62
C TYR A 185 -5.82 -5.41 16.02
N LYS A 186 -5.93 -6.54 16.71
CA LYS A 186 -5.62 -7.84 16.10
C LYS A 186 -6.75 -8.85 16.29
N MET A 187 -6.82 -9.82 15.39
CA MET A 187 -7.79 -10.91 15.41
C MET A 187 -7.22 -12.15 14.72
N ARG A 188 -7.90 -13.28 14.84
CA ARG A 188 -7.58 -14.49 14.07
C ARG A 188 -8.01 -14.36 12.61
N LEU A 189 -7.52 -15.27 11.74
CA LEU A 189 -7.85 -15.30 10.31
C LEU A 189 -9.35 -15.47 10.02
N ASP A 190 -10.11 -16.02 10.95
CA ASP A 190 -11.57 -16.17 10.87
C ASP A 190 -12.35 -14.98 11.48
N GLY A 191 -11.66 -13.93 11.91
CA GLY A 191 -12.24 -12.76 12.57
C GLY A 191 -12.52 -12.91 14.06
N SER A 192 -12.26 -14.08 14.64
CA SER A 192 -12.41 -14.30 16.09
C SER A 192 -11.27 -13.72 16.92
N GLY A 193 -11.45 -13.63 18.23
CA GLY A 193 -10.39 -13.24 19.16
C GLY A 193 -9.92 -11.79 18.98
N LEU A 194 -10.83 -10.87 18.64
CA LEU A 194 -10.53 -9.45 18.47
C LEU A 194 -10.00 -8.83 19.77
N VAL A 195 -8.83 -8.17 19.68
CA VAL A 195 -8.16 -7.48 20.79
C VAL A 195 -7.68 -6.11 20.31
N ARG A 196 -7.93 -5.05 21.09
CA ARG A 196 -7.32 -3.73 20.91
C ARG A 196 -5.89 -3.76 21.43
N LEU A 197 -4.94 -3.27 20.62
CA LEU A 197 -3.51 -3.27 20.95
C LEU A 197 -3.01 -1.89 21.40
N THR A 198 -3.63 -0.80 20.92
CA THR A 198 -3.27 0.57 21.30
C THR A 198 -4.50 1.33 21.78
N ASP A 199 -4.30 2.29 22.70
CA ASP A 199 -5.37 3.10 23.30
C ASP A 199 -4.89 4.51 23.69
N THR A 200 -3.66 4.87 23.34
CA THR A 200 -3.11 6.20 23.58
C THR A 200 -3.64 7.19 22.56
N PRO A 201 -4.21 8.35 22.98
CA PRO A 201 -4.77 9.32 22.04
C PRO A 201 -3.81 9.74 20.94
N GLY A 202 -4.26 9.65 19.68
CA GLY A 202 -3.49 9.92 18.48
C GLY A 202 -3.66 8.84 17.43
N TYR A 203 -2.95 8.97 16.32
CA TYR A 203 -3.03 8.01 15.24
C TYR A 203 -2.04 6.86 15.47
N ASP A 204 -2.54 5.65 15.44
CA ASP A 204 -1.78 4.40 15.34
C ASP A 204 -2.23 3.63 14.10
N GLY A 205 -1.32 3.29 13.18
CA GLY A 205 -1.72 2.59 11.96
C GLY A 205 -0.58 2.03 11.12
N GLY A 206 -0.93 1.40 9.99
CA GLY A 206 -0.01 0.85 9.02
C GLY A 206 0.96 -0.16 9.61
N ALA A 207 0.43 -1.12 10.35
CA ALA A 207 1.19 -2.08 11.14
C ALA A 207 1.59 -3.32 10.33
N PHE A 208 2.82 -3.82 10.57
CA PHE A 208 3.34 -5.06 10.03
C PHE A 208 3.95 -5.93 11.12
N PHE A 209 3.75 -7.23 11.00
CA PHE A 209 4.43 -8.18 11.88
C PHE A 209 5.90 -8.37 11.48
N SER A 210 6.74 -8.69 12.47
CA SER A 210 8.07 -9.26 12.21
C SER A 210 7.96 -10.64 11.55
N ALA A 211 9.02 -11.09 10.87
CA ALA A 211 9.04 -12.37 10.16
C ALA A 211 8.70 -13.57 11.07
N ASP A 212 9.02 -13.49 12.36
CA ASP A 212 8.70 -14.52 13.36
C ASP A 212 7.32 -14.34 14.03
N GLY A 213 6.55 -13.30 13.65
CA GLY A 213 5.22 -13.00 14.19
C GLY A 213 5.19 -12.45 15.61
N LYS A 214 6.35 -12.23 16.27
CA LYS A 214 6.41 -11.89 17.70
C LYS A 214 6.34 -10.40 18.01
N ARG A 215 6.62 -9.55 17.01
CA ARG A 215 6.61 -8.10 17.15
C ARG A 215 5.79 -7.45 16.05
N ILE A 216 5.37 -6.23 16.30
CA ILE A 216 4.65 -5.39 15.35
C ILE A 216 5.41 -4.07 15.23
N VAL A 217 5.68 -3.64 14.00
CA VAL A 217 6.13 -2.28 13.67
C VAL A 217 4.95 -1.49 13.12
N TYR A 218 4.82 -0.23 13.51
CA TYR A 218 3.72 0.63 13.09
C TYR A 218 4.15 2.10 13.07
N ARG A 219 3.35 2.95 12.45
CA ARG A 219 3.51 4.40 12.53
C ARG A 219 2.52 4.98 13.53
N ALA A 220 2.97 6.01 14.25
CA ALA A 220 2.09 6.68 15.19
C ALA A 220 2.36 8.18 15.25
N SER A 221 1.31 8.96 15.56
CA SER A 221 1.44 10.34 15.98
C SER A 221 0.92 10.50 17.41
N ARG A 222 1.56 11.38 18.16
CA ARG A 222 1.19 11.67 19.54
C ARG A 222 1.01 13.17 19.72
N PRO A 223 -0.22 13.68 19.86
CA PRO A 223 -0.48 15.08 20.21
C PRO A 223 0.28 15.47 21.48
N LYS A 224 1.07 16.54 21.43
CA LYS A 224 1.98 16.95 22.50
C LYS A 224 1.30 17.73 23.62
N ASP A 225 0.16 18.36 23.30
CA ASP A 225 -0.59 19.19 24.21
C ASP A 225 -2.10 19.13 23.95
N ALA A 226 -2.88 19.82 24.77
CA ALA A 226 -4.34 19.87 24.64
C ALA A 226 -4.82 20.52 23.34
N GLN A 227 -4.06 21.44 22.77
CA GLN A 227 -4.42 22.12 21.51
C GLN A 227 -4.22 21.17 20.33
N GLU A 228 -3.09 20.48 20.24
CA GLU A 228 -2.84 19.46 19.20
C GLU A 228 -3.85 18.32 19.28
N LEU A 229 -4.18 17.88 20.50
CA LEU A 229 -5.20 16.84 20.71
C LEU A 229 -6.59 17.30 20.25
N ALA A 230 -6.96 18.55 20.53
CA ALA A 230 -8.23 19.11 20.08
C ALA A 230 -8.29 19.21 18.54
N GLN A 231 -7.19 19.62 17.89
CA GLN A 231 -7.09 19.68 16.43
C GLN A 231 -7.17 18.28 15.80
N TYR A 232 -6.48 17.29 16.36
CA TYR A 232 -6.55 15.90 15.92
C TYR A 232 -8.00 15.38 15.99
N ARG A 233 -8.66 15.55 17.13
CA ARG A 233 -10.07 15.12 17.33
C ARG A 233 -11.05 15.83 16.38
N ALA A 234 -10.82 17.13 16.11
CA ALA A 234 -11.65 17.88 15.16
C ALA A 234 -11.53 17.37 13.72
N LEU A 235 -10.34 16.94 13.30
CA LEU A 235 -10.13 16.30 12.01
C LEU A 235 -10.74 14.89 11.97
N LEU A 236 -10.54 14.11 13.01
CA LEU A 236 -11.08 12.75 13.13
C LEU A 236 -12.62 12.75 13.06
N ALA A 237 -13.27 13.73 13.69
CA ALA A 237 -14.73 13.93 13.58
C ALA A 237 -15.19 14.22 12.14
N GLN A 238 -14.30 14.73 11.28
CA GLN A 238 -14.52 14.94 9.84
C GLN A 238 -14.04 13.75 8.98
N LYS A 239 -13.67 12.64 9.60
CA LYS A 239 -13.06 11.47 8.95
C LYS A 239 -11.76 11.82 8.21
N LEU A 240 -10.93 12.65 8.81
CA LEU A 240 -9.65 13.09 8.30
C LEU A 240 -8.54 12.87 9.33
N VAL A 241 -7.30 12.64 8.85
CA VAL A 241 -6.10 12.64 9.69
C VAL A 241 -4.95 13.32 8.94
N ARG A 242 -4.12 14.10 9.65
CA ARG A 242 -2.91 14.71 9.07
C ARG A 242 -1.70 13.80 9.29
N PRO A 243 -1.03 13.37 8.22
CA PRO A 243 0.16 12.52 8.33
C PRO A 243 1.46 13.35 8.42
N THR A 244 1.49 14.40 9.24
CA THR A 244 2.62 15.36 9.22
C THR A 244 3.70 15.12 10.25
N GLN A 245 3.40 14.43 11.35
CA GLN A 245 4.34 14.09 12.42
C GLN A 245 4.09 12.63 12.81
N LEU A 246 4.58 11.73 11.98
CA LEU A 246 4.48 10.30 12.20
C LEU A 246 5.86 9.75 12.52
N GLU A 247 5.94 9.01 13.58
CA GLU A 247 7.17 8.30 13.98
C GLU A 247 6.96 6.79 13.91
N ILE A 248 8.05 6.05 13.77
CA ILE A 248 8.04 4.59 13.75
C ILE A 248 8.10 4.07 15.18
N TRP A 249 7.23 3.13 15.47
CA TRP A 249 7.08 2.47 16.76
C TRP A 249 7.14 0.96 16.62
N VAL A 250 7.52 0.29 17.70
CA VAL A 250 7.54 -1.18 17.79
C VAL A 250 6.87 -1.60 19.08
N MET A 251 6.16 -2.73 19.04
CA MET A 251 5.60 -3.40 20.21
C MET A 251 5.70 -4.92 20.08
N ASP A 252 5.49 -5.63 21.17
CA ASP A 252 5.27 -7.06 21.11
C ASP A 252 3.92 -7.38 20.45
N ALA A 253 3.77 -8.55 19.85
CA ALA A 253 2.54 -8.92 19.14
C ALA A 253 1.29 -9.02 20.06
N ASP A 254 1.45 -8.94 21.38
CA ASP A 254 0.35 -8.85 22.34
C ASP A 254 -0.01 -7.41 22.75
N GLY A 255 0.63 -6.40 22.14
CA GLY A 255 0.41 -4.97 22.39
C GLY A 255 1.25 -4.39 23.53
N LYS A 256 2.08 -5.21 24.21
CA LYS A 256 2.95 -4.74 25.29
C LYS A 256 4.27 -4.18 24.76
N ASN A 257 5.05 -3.58 25.66
CA ASN A 257 6.40 -3.07 25.41
C ASN A 257 6.46 -2.10 24.24
N GLN A 258 5.43 -1.25 24.09
CA GLN A 258 5.37 -0.21 23.06
C GLN A 258 6.50 0.79 23.24
N ARG A 259 7.27 1.03 22.20
CA ARG A 259 8.37 2.00 22.21
C ARG A 259 8.51 2.72 20.88
N GLN A 260 8.85 3.98 20.95
CA GLN A 260 9.20 4.80 19.79
C GLN A 260 10.61 4.44 19.32
N VAL A 261 10.77 4.25 18.01
CA VAL A 261 12.06 3.93 17.37
C VAL A 261 12.69 5.17 16.75
N THR A 262 11.88 6.02 16.10
CA THR A 262 12.38 7.23 15.44
C THR A 262 11.92 8.49 16.15
N HIS A 263 12.73 9.57 16.07
CA HIS A 263 12.47 10.90 16.63
C HIS A 263 12.81 11.95 15.59
N LEU A 264 12.24 11.84 14.38
CA LEU A 264 12.63 12.63 13.23
C LEU A 264 11.85 13.94 13.13
N GLY A 265 10.71 14.06 13.78
CA GLY A 265 9.83 15.22 13.67
C GLY A 265 9.28 15.43 12.26
N ALA A 266 9.21 14.36 11.48
CA ALA A 266 8.84 14.33 10.07
C ALA A 266 7.66 13.38 9.84
N ALA A 267 7.18 13.28 8.61
CA ALA A 267 6.22 12.25 8.25
C ALA A 267 6.98 10.96 7.89
N SER A 268 6.90 9.95 8.76
CA SER A 268 7.50 8.62 8.55
C SER A 268 6.38 7.58 8.50
N PHE A 269 6.32 6.75 7.44
CA PHE A 269 5.23 5.79 7.25
C PHE A 269 5.67 4.53 6.51
N ALA A 270 4.73 3.57 6.37
CA ALA A 270 4.94 2.27 5.74
C ALA A 270 6.20 1.55 6.25
N PRO A 271 6.33 1.35 7.57
CA PRO A 271 7.47 0.62 8.11
C PRO A 271 7.35 -0.86 7.84
N PHE A 272 8.49 -1.52 7.57
CA PHE A 272 8.55 -2.97 7.41
C PHE A 272 9.82 -3.51 8.05
N PHE A 273 9.72 -4.62 8.79
CA PHE A 273 10.90 -5.28 9.33
C PHE A 273 11.74 -5.93 8.24
N HIS A 274 13.05 -5.73 8.26
CA HIS A 274 13.96 -6.59 7.54
C HIS A 274 13.86 -8.03 8.09
N PRO A 275 13.94 -9.09 7.25
CA PRO A 275 13.83 -10.48 7.72
C PRO A 275 14.86 -10.90 8.77
N ASP A 276 15.96 -10.14 8.95
CA ASP A 276 16.89 -10.35 10.07
C ASP A 276 16.30 -10.06 11.45
N GLY A 277 15.12 -9.43 11.49
CA GLY A 277 14.41 -9.07 12.71
C GLY A 277 15.06 -7.94 13.53
N ARG A 278 16.03 -7.22 12.99
CA ARG A 278 16.77 -6.14 13.69
C ARG A 278 16.63 -4.78 13.05
N ARG A 279 16.42 -4.74 11.75
CA ARG A 279 16.33 -3.51 10.97
C ARG A 279 14.90 -3.25 10.52
N ILE A 280 14.54 -2.00 10.36
CA ILE A 280 13.25 -1.52 9.89
C ILE A 280 13.48 -0.59 8.72
N ILE A 281 12.86 -0.86 7.58
CA ILE A 281 12.81 0.05 6.45
C ILE A 281 11.49 0.82 6.48
N PHE A 282 11.50 2.09 6.10
CA PHE A 282 10.31 2.95 6.10
C PHE A 282 10.48 4.11 5.12
N ALA A 283 9.38 4.77 4.75
CA ALA A 283 9.41 6.00 3.98
C ALA A 283 9.39 7.21 4.90
N SER A 284 10.20 8.25 4.60
CA SER A 284 10.19 9.50 5.36
C SER A 284 10.57 10.70 4.50
N ASN A 285 10.02 11.86 4.84
CA ASN A 285 10.39 13.14 4.24
C ASN A 285 11.42 13.94 5.07
N VAL A 286 12.07 13.31 6.03
CA VAL A 286 13.05 13.96 6.94
C VAL A 286 14.20 14.63 6.19
N GLY A 287 14.57 14.13 5.01
CA GLY A 287 15.64 14.70 4.17
C GLY A 287 15.21 15.88 3.31
N ASP A 288 13.94 16.23 3.23
CA ASP A 288 13.43 17.32 2.41
C ASP A 288 12.94 18.50 3.26
N PRO A 289 13.63 19.66 3.23
CA PRO A 289 13.20 20.86 3.97
C PRO A 289 11.79 21.36 3.62
N LYS A 290 11.27 20.98 2.43
CA LYS A 290 9.91 21.35 1.98
C LYS A 290 8.87 20.31 2.39
N GLY A 291 9.30 19.15 2.93
CA GLY A 291 8.44 18.07 3.39
C GLY A 291 7.61 17.40 2.29
N ARG A 292 8.03 17.46 1.04
CA ARG A 292 7.29 16.95 -0.12
C ARG A 292 7.89 15.70 -0.73
N ASN A 293 9.21 15.53 -0.62
CA ASN A 293 9.91 14.37 -1.11
C ASN A 293 10.02 13.32 -0.01
N PHE A 294 9.67 12.10 -0.33
CA PHE A 294 9.83 10.93 0.52
C PHE A 294 10.88 10.01 -0.08
N ASP A 295 11.78 9.55 0.77
CA ASP A 295 12.75 8.51 0.46
C ASP A 295 12.64 7.35 1.44
N LEU A 296 13.23 6.22 1.06
CA LEU A 296 13.34 5.07 1.95
C LEU A 296 14.53 5.26 2.91
N TYR A 297 14.29 4.93 4.16
CA TYR A 297 15.28 4.93 5.23
C TYR A 297 15.31 3.56 5.91
N LEU A 298 16.49 3.18 6.39
CA LEU A 298 16.71 2.00 7.22
C LEU A 298 17.16 2.46 8.61
N VAL A 299 16.69 1.79 9.65
CA VAL A 299 17.07 2.05 11.04
C VAL A 299 17.12 0.73 11.80
N ASN A 300 17.98 0.61 12.80
CA ASN A 300 17.91 -0.50 13.73
C ASN A 300 16.66 -0.39 14.62
N ASP A 301 16.13 -1.48 15.07
CA ASP A 301 14.92 -1.49 15.89
C ASP A 301 15.10 -0.78 17.24
N ASP A 302 16.35 -0.55 17.71
CA ASP A 302 16.69 0.27 18.86
C ASP A 302 16.78 1.78 18.56
N GLY A 303 16.56 2.20 17.31
CA GLY A 303 16.62 3.58 16.85
C GLY A 303 18.00 4.05 16.40
N SER A 304 19.03 3.22 16.53
CA SER A 304 20.38 3.54 16.04
C SER A 304 20.55 3.29 14.54
N GLY A 305 21.61 3.82 13.95
CA GLY A 305 22.03 3.47 12.59
C GLY A 305 21.07 3.94 11.49
N LEU A 306 20.38 5.08 11.67
CA LEU A 306 19.53 5.67 10.63
C LEU A 306 20.32 5.92 9.35
N GLU A 307 19.86 5.38 8.24
CA GLU A 307 20.49 5.51 6.93
C GLU A 307 19.45 5.77 5.83
N ARG A 308 19.74 6.71 4.92
CA ARG A 308 18.94 6.94 3.71
C ARG A 308 19.31 5.92 2.65
N ILE A 309 18.30 5.25 2.07
CA ILE A 309 18.45 4.15 1.11
C ILE A 309 18.21 4.63 -0.32
N THR A 310 17.18 5.46 -0.55
CA THR A 310 16.86 5.98 -1.88
C THR A 310 17.08 7.48 -1.95
N TYR A 311 17.27 7.99 -3.18
CA TYR A 311 17.69 9.39 -3.44
C TYR A 311 16.94 9.98 -4.64
N ASN A 312 15.74 9.51 -4.93
CA ASN A 312 14.90 10.06 -5.99
C ASN A 312 14.44 11.48 -5.60
N GLU A 313 14.28 12.36 -6.59
CA GLU A 313 13.90 13.77 -6.34
C GLU A 313 12.41 13.97 -6.03
N THR A 314 11.61 12.91 -6.07
CA THR A 314 10.17 12.99 -5.88
C THR A 314 9.71 12.05 -4.76
N PHE A 315 9.18 10.87 -5.07
CA PHE A 315 8.56 9.99 -4.10
C PHE A 315 9.11 8.56 -4.22
N ASP A 316 9.55 8.01 -3.11
CA ASP A 316 9.76 6.60 -2.88
C ASP A 316 9.04 6.18 -1.59
N GLY A 317 8.26 5.11 -1.61
CA GLY A 317 7.49 4.70 -0.44
C GLY A 317 7.02 3.26 -0.50
N PHE A 318 6.35 2.81 0.56
CA PHE A 318 5.77 1.47 0.70
C PHE A 318 6.78 0.34 0.44
N PRO A 319 7.91 0.33 1.15
CA PRO A 319 8.92 -0.71 0.98
C PRO A 319 8.50 -2.01 1.65
N MET A 320 8.80 -3.15 1.00
CA MET A 320 8.71 -4.47 1.60
C MET A 320 9.86 -5.34 1.12
N PHE A 321 10.54 -6.00 2.04
CA PHE A 321 11.52 -7.04 1.70
C PHE A 321 10.85 -8.34 1.27
N SER A 322 11.46 -9.06 0.33
CA SER A 322 11.08 -10.45 0.08
C SER A 322 11.31 -11.31 1.32
N PRO A 323 10.60 -12.44 1.47
CA PRO A 323 10.74 -13.31 2.66
C PRO A 323 12.17 -13.78 2.93
N ASP A 324 13.00 -13.90 1.89
CA ASP A 324 14.42 -14.29 1.99
C ASP A 324 15.38 -13.10 2.20
N GLY A 325 14.85 -11.86 2.25
CA GLY A 325 15.61 -10.63 2.43
C GLY A 325 16.45 -10.20 1.22
N LYS A 326 16.38 -10.89 0.10
CA LYS A 326 17.26 -10.61 -1.06
C LYS A 326 16.72 -9.59 -2.04
N LYS A 327 15.45 -9.25 -1.92
CA LYS A 327 14.80 -8.27 -2.79
C LYS A 327 14.05 -7.24 -1.95
N LEU A 328 13.94 -6.04 -2.52
CA LEU A 328 13.10 -4.96 -2.02
C LEU A 328 12.12 -4.56 -3.10
N VAL A 329 10.82 -4.57 -2.79
CA VAL A 329 9.78 -3.94 -3.61
C VAL A 329 9.42 -2.60 -2.99
N PHE A 330 9.14 -1.58 -3.81
CA PHE A 330 8.74 -0.25 -3.36
C PHE A 330 7.97 0.49 -4.46
N ALA A 331 7.21 1.48 -4.08
CA ALA A 331 6.56 2.41 -5.01
C ALA A 331 7.45 3.63 -5.25
N SER A 332 7.50 4.12 -6.49
CA SER A 332 8.33 5.27 -6.86
C SER A 332 7.71 6.04 -8.04
N ASN A 333 7.98 7.36 -8.06
CA ASN A 333 7.68 8.22 -9.21
C ASN A 333 8.85 8.31 -10.19
N ARG A 334 9.97 7.62 -9.92
CA ARG A 334 11.10 7.58 -10.85
C ARG A 334 10.67 7.00 -12.20
N ASN A 335 11.25 7.47 -13.28
CA ASN A 335 10.95 7.00 -14.64
C ASN A 335 9.45 7.11 -15.03
N GLY A 336 8.65 7.95 -14.34
CA GLY A 336 7.26 8.23 -14.70
C GLY A 336 7.17 8.99 -16.03
N SER A 337 6.17 8.69 -16.83
CA SER A 337 5.93 9.34 -18.12
C SER A 337 5.16 10.67 -17.99
N ARG A 338 4.50 10.89 -16.84
CA ARG A 338 3.68 12.08 -16.56
C ARG A 338 3.69 12.42 -15.06
N PRO A 339 3.42 13.69 -14.67
CA PRO A 339 3.28 14.07 -13.28
C PRO A 339 2.20 13.25 -12.55
N GLY A 340 2.48 12.83 -11.32
CA GLY A 340 1.55 12.02 -10.48
C GLY A 340 1.57 10.52 -10.79
N GLU A 341 2.28 10.08 -11.81
CA GLU A 341 2.45 8.66 -12.07
C GLU A 341 3.35 8.04 -10.99
N THR A 342 2.85 6.98 -10.35
CA THR A 342 3.58 6.17 -9.37
C THR A 342 3.58 4.72 -9.84
N ASN A 343 4.72 4.06 -9.76
CA ASN A 343 4.88 2.69 -10.22
C ASN A 343 5.55 1.82 -9.16
N VAL A 344 5.32 0.52 -9.27
CA VAL A 344 5.98 -0.50 -8.45
C VAL A 344 7.34 -0.83 -9.06
N PHE A 345 8.36 -0.83 -8.22
CA PHE A 345 9.74 -1.20 -8.55
C PHE A 345 10.19 -2.36 -7.69
N ILE A 346 11.13 -3.14 -8.22
CA ILE A 346 11.83 -4.19 -7.49
C ILE A 346 13.33 -4.01 -7.68
N ALA A 347 14.08 -4.27 -6.62
CA ALA A 347 15.53 -4.26 -6.61
C ALA A 347 16.08 -5.51 -5.96
N ASP A 348 17.29 -5.91 -6.31
CA ASP A 348 18.09 -6.83 -5.51
C ASP A 348 18.67 -6.04 -4.32
N TRP A 349 18.56 -6.59 -3.11
CA TRP A 349 19.14 -6.01 -1.90
C TRP A 349 20.61 -6.38 -1.77
N VAL A 350 21.44 -5.39 -1.48
CA VAL A 350 22.90 -5.53 -1.25
C VAL A 350 23.19 -5.03 0.17
N GLU A 351 23.87 -5.85 0.98
CA GLU A 351 24.25 -5.54 2.35
C GLU A 351 25.34 -4.45 2.44
#